data_9ee1c2466e1000e9619ae819149b7e80
#
_entry.id   9ee1c2466e1000e9619ae819149b7e80
#
_cell.length_a   1.000
_cell.length_b   1.000
_cell.length_c   1.000
_cell.angle_alpha   90.00
_cell.angle_beta   90.00
_cell.angle_gamma   90.00
#
_symmetry.space_group_name_H-M   'P 1'
#
loop_
_entity.id
_entity.type
_entity.pdbx_description
1 polymer ?
#
loop_
_entity_poly.entity_id
_entity_poly.type
_entity_poly.pdbx_seq_one_letter_code
_entity_poly.pdbx_strand_id
1 'polypeptide(L)'
;MGREILTVAETVSNEKGVSREAIFEALEQALVAATKKKFYEGTNSEEAQLRVEIDRKTGEYSTFRQWIVVADEDHEMPACQDAISDLDPAQWSIGDVRELEVPSIEFGRIAAQIAKQVIVQKIREAERALIADAYESKVGELIYGEVKKQTKDGFIIDLGENAEAYLAREEMIAKEILRPKQRVNAILFNVNREGRGAQLQLSRAKPEMLIALMKKEIPEISEEIIEIKAAARQPGVRAKIAVKTNDHRIDPVGACIGMRGTRIQAVQSELNG
;
A
#
# COMPACT_ATOMS: atom_id res chain seq x y z
N MET A 1 -20.07 29.69 -7.37
CA MET A 1 -19.73 28.53 -6.51
C MET A 1 -19.64 27.24 -7.32
N GLY A 2 -20.69 26.75 -7.96
CA GLY A 2 -20.63 25.49 -8.73
C GLY A 2 -19.60 25.44 -9.83
N ARG A 3 -19.39 26.55 -10.56
CA ARG A 3 -18.36 26.62 -11.62
C ARG A 3 -16.93 26.43 -11.12
N GLU A 4 -16.61 26.84 -9.90
CA GLU A 4 -15.28 26.67 -9.31
C GLU A 4 -14.98 25.20 -9.04
N ILE A 5 -15.96 24.45 -8.54
CA ILE A 5 -15.87 23.01 -8.31
C ILE A 5 -15.64 22.26 -9.63
N LEU A 6 -16.40 22.59 -10.66
CA LEU A 6 -16.24 21.99 -11.99
C LEU A 6 -14.86 22.27 -12.59
N THR A 7 -14.39 23.53 -12.47
CA THR A 7 -13.06 23.93 -12.96
C THR A 7 -11.95 23.18 -12.23
N VAL A 8 -12.03 23.05 -10.91
CA VAL A 8 -11.06 22.28 -10.10
C VAL A 8 -11.07 20.82 -10.54
N ALA A 9 -12.25 20.22 -10.70
CA ALA A 9 -12.36 18.83 -11.12
C ALA A 9 -11.76 18.58 -12.51
N GLU A 10 -12.00 19.47 -13.46
CA GLU A 10 -11.44 19.37 -14.82
C GLU A 10 -9.93 19.58 -14.87
N THR A 11 -9.43 20.61 -14.16
CA THR A 11 -8.01 20.92 -14.13
C THR A 11 -7.21 19.76 -13.53
N VAL A 12 -7.65 19.23 -12.41
CA VAL A 12 -6.97 18.13 -11.72
C VAL A 12 -7.07 16.81 -12.51
N SER A 13 -8.23 16.54 -13.14
CA SER A 13 -8.40 15.37 -14.00
C SER A 13 -7.40 15.39 -15.15
N ASN A 14 -7.26 16.54 -15.82
CA ASN A 14 -6.34 16.69 -16.95
C ASN A 14 -4.86 16.65 -16.55
N GLU A 15 -4.51 17.27 -15.42
CA GLU A 15 -3.11 17.31 -14.94
C GLU A 15 -2.61 16.00 -14.37
N LYS A 16 -3.48 15.22 -13.74
CA LYS A 16 -3.11 14.02 -12.96
C LYS A 16 -3.61 12.71 -13.55
N GLY A 17 -4.42 12.75 -14.61
CA GLY A 17 -4.97 11.55 -15.25
C GLY A 17 -5.95 10.75 -14.37
N VAL A 18 -6.54 11.39 -13.36
CA VAL A 18 -7.52 10.78 -12.46
C VAL A 18 -8.93 10.98 -13.02
N SER A 19 -9.81 9.99 -12.86
CA SER A 19 -11.19 10.10 -13.31
C SER A 19 -11.92 11.26 -12.62
N ARG A 20 -12.79 11.96 -13.35
CA ARG A 20 -13.61 13.06 -12.81
C ARG A 20 -14.42 12.60 -11.60
N GLU A 21 -14.93 11.37 -11.62
CA GLU A 21 -15.74 10.82 -10.53
C GLU A 21 -14.94 10.71 -9.24
N ALA A 22 -13.72 10.17 -9.30
CA ALA A 22 -12.84 10.07 -8.13
C ALA A 22 -12.49 11.45 -7.55
N ILE A 23 -12.43 12.48 -8.39
CA ILE A 23 -12.19 13.85 -7.94
C ILE A 23 -13.43 14.42 -7.26
N PHE A 24 -14.63 14.18 -7.79
CA PHE A 24 -15.88 14.60 -7.13
C PHE A 24 -16.05 13.92 -5.76
N GLU A 25 -15.80 12.62 -5.65
CA GLU A 25 -15.80 11.92 -4.36
C GLU A 25 -14.81 12.53 -3.37
N ALA A 26 -13.61 12.88 -3.84
CA ALA A 26 -12.61 13.55 -3.01
C ALA A 26 -13.06 14.95 -2.56
N LEU A 27 -13.72 15.71 -3.44
CA LEU A 27 -14.30 17.02 -3.11
C LEU A 27 -15.44 16.90 -2.10
N GLU A 28 -16.33 15.91 -2.25
CA GLU A 28 -17.39 15.62 -1.29
C GLU A 28 -16.80 15.32 0.09
N GLN A 29 -15.81 14.44 0.18
CA GLN A 29 -15.10 14.15 1.43
C GLN A 29 -14.43 15.38 2.04
N ALA A 30 -13.83 16.23 1.21
CA ALA A 30 -13.21 17.48 1.66
C ALA A 30 -14.25 18.44 2.24
N LEU A 31 -15.40 18.57 1.60
CA LEU A 31 -16.51 19.40 2.09
C LEU A 31 -17.10 18.85 3.39
N VAL A 32 -17.24 17.52 3.52
CA VAL A 32 -17.62 16.88 4.79
C VAL A 32 -16.63 17.24 5.89
N ALA A 33 -15.33 17.08 5.66
CA ALA A 33 -14.29 17.39 6.64
C ALA A 33 -14.30 18.87 7.04
N ALA A 34 -14.46 19.76 6.06
CA ALA A 34 -14.55 21.20 6.31
C ALA A 34 -15.83 21.60 7.08
N THR A 35 -16.97 20.94 6.79
CA THR A 35 -18.22 21.15 7.48
C THR A 35 -18.11 20.68 8.93
N LYS A 36 -17.55 19.49 9.17
CA LYS A 36 -17.28 19.00 10.53
C LYS A 36 -16.43 19.96 11.31
N LYS A 37 -15.32 20.40 10.75
CA LYS A 37 -14.42 21.36 11.39
C LYS A 37 -15.09 22.68 11.74
N LYS A 38 -15.95 23.20 10.87
CA LYS A 38 -16.59 24.52 11.09
C LYS A 38 -17.74 24.49 12.07
N PHE A 39 -18.57 23.44 12.06
CA PHE A 39 -19.83 23.42 12.79
C PHE A 39 -19.90 22.42 13.94
N TYR A 40 -19.02 21.41 13.95
CA TYR A 40 -19.12 20.28 14.88
C TYR A 40 -17.87 20.10 15.76
N GLU A 41 -16.72 20.66 15.38
CA GLU A 41 -15.48 20.57 16.18
C GLU A 41 -15.68 21.21 17.57
N GLY A 42 -15.37 20.46 18.63
CA GLY A 42 -15.55 20.90 20.02
C GLY A 42 -16.99 20.94 20.52
N THR A 43 -17.92 20.32 19.80
CA THR A 43 -19.33 20.21 20.21
C THR A 43 -19.67 18.77 20.61
N ASN A 44 -20.80 18.59 21.33
CA ASN A 44 -21.34 17.26 21.66
C ASN A 44 -21.75 16.44 20.40
N SER A 45 -21.67 17.03 19.23
CA SER A 45 -21.99 16.40 17.95
C SER A 45 -20.76 16.18 17.06
N GLU A 46 -19.56 16.14 17.63
CA GLU A 46 -18.29 15.95 16.90
C GLU A 46 -18.28 14.63 16.09
N GLU A 47 -18.97 13.62 16.59
CA GLU A 47 -19.15 12.30 15.93
C GLU A 47 -20.26 12.28 14.87
N ALA A 48 -20.94 13.42 14.61
CA ALA A 48 -21.98 13.49 13.61
C ALA A 48 -21.50 12.96 12.24
N GLN A 49 -22.32 12.12 11.63
CA GLN A 49 -22.09 11.67 10.26
C GLN A 49 -22.69 12.67 9.27
N LEU A 50 -21.90 13.01 8.27
CA LEU A 50 -22.28 13.96 7.24
C LEU A 50 -22.03 13.35 5.86
N ARG A 51 -22.90 13.64 4.92
CA ARG A 51 -22.76 13.36 3.49
C ARG A 51 -22.89 14.66 2.71
N VAL A 52 -22.03 14.84 1.75
CA VAL A 52 -22.14 15.93 0.77
C VAL A 52 -22.34 15.29 -0.59
N GLU A 53 -23.26 15.83 -1.36
CA GLU A 53 -23.53 15.42 -2.73
C GLU A 53 -23.35 16.60 -3.66
N ILE A 54 -22.49 16.45 -4.67
CA ILE A 54 -22.21 17.46 -5.68
C ILE A 54 -22.87 17.04 -6.98
N ASP A 55 -23.69 17.92 -7.55
CA ASP A 55 -24.22 17.73 -8.90
C ASP A 55 -23.08 17.83 -9.93
N ARG A 56 -22.85 16.73 -10.67
CA ARG A 56 -21.75 16.58 -11.64
C ARG A 56 -21.86 17.53 -12.83
N LYS A 57 -23.05 18.11 -13.08
CA LYS A 57 -23.32 19.00 -14.20
C LYS A 57 -23.26 20.47 -13.82
N THR A 58 -23.84 20.82 -12.67
CA THR A 58 -23.95 22.20 -12.21
C THR A 58 -22.83 22.59 -11.25
N GLY A 59 -22.25 21.60 -10.55
CA GLY A 59 -21.29 21.80 -9.47
C GLY A 59 -21.93 22.33 -8.19
N GLU A 60 -23.27 22.44 -8.12
CA GLU A 60 -23.98 22.75 -6.90
C GLU A 60 -23.91 21.56 -5.94
N TYR A 61 -23.98 21.81 -4.65
CA TYR A 61 -23.86 20.76 -3.64
C TYR A 61 -24.78 21.02 -2.46
N SER A 62 -25.28 19.91 -1.90
CA SER A 62 -26.07 19.86 -0.67
C SER A 62 -25.34 19.04 0.38
N THR A 63 -25.53 19.43 1.63
CA THR A 63 -24.94 18.75 2.79
C THR A 63 -26.05 18.12 3.61
N PHE A 64 -25.91 16.84 3.94
CA PHE A 64 -26.86 16.06 4.71
C PHE A 64 -26.19 15.57 5.99
N ARG A 65 -26.90 15.73 7.10
CA ARG A 65 -26.57 15.06 8.35
C ARG A 65 -27.29 13.71 8.38
N GLN A 66 -26.58 12.68 8.77
CA GLN A 66 -27.07 11.30 8.76
C GLN A 66 -27.14 10.73 10.17
N TRP A 67 -28.19 9.93 10.41
CA TRP A 67 -28.34 9.09 11.59
C TRP A 67 -28.72 7.68 11.14
N ILE A 68 -28.05 6.70 11.72
CA ILE A 68 -28.38 5.29 11.50
C ILE A 68 -29.43 4.90 12.54
N VAL A 69 -30.54 4.32 12.09
CA VAL A 69 -31.58 3.80 12.97
C VAL A 69 -31.09 2.52 13.62
N VAL A 70 -31.02 2.50 14.94
CA VAL A 70 -30.55 1.36 15.74
C VAL A 70 -31.63 0.89 16.73
N ALA A 71 -31.48 -0.31 17.27
CA ALA A 71 -32.31 -0.77 18.39
C ALA A 71 -32.03 0.11 19.62
N ASP A 72 -33.03 0.23 20.51
CA ASP A 72 -32.91 1.06 21.71
C ASP A 72 -31.73 0.65 22.60
N GLU A 73 -31.41 -0.65 22.61
CA GLU A 73 -30.27 -1.23 23.35
C GLU A 73 -28.91 -0.83 22.79
N ASP A 74 -28.86 -0.50 21.49
CA ASP A 74 -27.62 -0.17 20.75
C ASP A 74 -27.45 1.34 20.56
N HIS A 75 -28.36 2.17 21.10
CA HIS A 75 -28.33 3.62 20.99
C HIS A 75 -27.29 4.23 21.95
N GLU A 76 -26.02 4.18 21.55
CA GLU A 76 -24.90 4.71 22.35
C GLU A 76 -24.44 6.11 21.91
N MET A 77 -24.66 6.47 20.64
CA MET A 77 -24.12 7.70 20.02
C MET A 77 -25.23 8.57 19.41
N PRO A 78 -25.94 9.41 20.21
CA PRO A 78 -27.03 10.26 19.70
C PRO A 78 -26.60 11.24 18.59
N ALA A 79 -25.32 11.49 18.43
CA ALA A 79 -24.78 12.35 17.36
C ALA A 79 -24.99 11.77 15.95
N CYS A 80 -25.00 10.44 15.82
CA CYS A 80 -25.08 9.71 14.55
C CYS A 80 -26.02 8.50 14.56
N GLN A 81 -26.75 8.27 15.66
CA GLN A 81 -27.73 7.19 15.82
C GLN A 81 -29.09 7.75 16.25
N ASP A 82 -30.15 7.14 15.77
CA ASP A 82 -31.52 7.36 16.23
C ASP A 82 -32.08 6.04 16.80
N ALA A 83 -32.72 6.09 17.97
CA ALA A 83 -33.39 4.94 18.52
C ALA A 83 -34.69 4.65 17.74
N ILE A 84 -34.97 3.37 17.44
CA ILE A 84 -36.17 3.01 16.67
C ILE A 84 -37.48 3.41 17.40
N SER A 85 -37.47 3.45 18.73
CA SER A 85 -38.63 3.87 19.55
C SER A 85 -38.99 5.35 19.37
N ASP A 86 -38.02 6.19 18.98
CA ASP A 86 -38.21 7.62 18.76
C ASP A 86 -38.77 7.95 17.36
N LEU A 87 -38.89 6.94 16.50
CA LEU A 87 -39.31 7.06 15.12
C LEU A 87 -40.60 6.30 14.84
N ASP A 88 -41.27 6.66 13.73
CA ASP A 88 -42.46 5.94 13.29
C ASP A 88 -42.11 4.56 12.73
N PRO A 89 -42.51 3.45 13.38
CA PRO A 89 -42.20 2.09 12.93
C PRO A 89 -42.79 1.72 11.56
N ALA A 90 -43.74 2.49 11.06
CA ALA A 90 -44.33 2.30 9.74
C ALA A 90 -43.42 2.86 8.62
N GLN A 91 -42.49 3.75 8.94
CA GLN A 91 -41.62 4.45 7.98
C GLN A 91 -40.17 4.04 8.10
N TRP A 92 -39.72 3.57 9.27
CA TRP A 92 -38.31 3.32 9.57
C TRP A 92 -38.08 1.90 10.10
N SER A 93 -36.97 1.33 9.67
CA SER A 93 -36.46 0.02 10.11
C SER A 93 -35.06 0.14 10.65
N ILE A 94 -34.67 -0.79 11.53
CA ILE A 94 -33.27 -0.84 12.02
C ILE A 94 -32.31 -1.04 10.85
N GLY A 95 -31.28 -0.20 10.76
CA GLY A 95 -30.32 -0.15 9.69
C GLY A 95 -30.59 0.92 8.61
N ASP A 96 -31.78 1.54 8.63
CA ASP A 96 -32.08 2.65 7.74
C ASP A 96 -31.23 3.88 8.11
N VAL A 97 -30.96 4.74 7.12
CA VAL A 97 -30.25 6.00 7.34
C VAL A 97 -31.24 7.15 7.16
N ARG A 98 -31.47 7.86 8.25
CA ARG A 98 -32.23 9.10 8.21
C ARG A 98 -31.32 10.27 7.85
N GLU A 99 -31.71 11.07 6.87
CA GLU A 99 -30.96 12.24 6.41
C GLU A 99 -31.75 13.53 6.64
N LEU A 100 -31.05 14.57 7.03
CA LEU A 100 -31.59 15.92 7.13
C LEU A 100 -30.61 16.86 6.40
N GLU A 101 -31.16 17.64 5.46
CA GLU A 101 -30.36 18.68 4.80
C GLU A 101 -30.00 19.78 5.80
N VAL A 102 -28.71 20.12 5.84
CA VAL A 102 -28.16 21.14 6.73
C VAL A 102 -27.45 22.22 5.89
N PRO A 103 -27.28 23.43 6.44
CA PRO A 103 -26.59 24.49 5.72
C PRO A 103 -25.18 24.05 5.26
N SER A 104 -24.95 24.16 3.97
CA SER A 104 -23.66 23.87 3.36
C SER A 104 -22.67 25.02 3.65
N ILE A 105 -21.39 24.67 3.79
CA ILE A 105 -20.33 25.70 3.88
C ILE A 105 -20.07 26.26 2.48
N GLU A 106 -19.66 27.51 2.40
CA GLU A 106 -19.20 28.07 1.15
C GLU A 106 -17.87 27.41 0.72
N PHE A 107 -17.76 27.08 -0.59
CA PHE A 107 -16.54 26.56 -1.18
C PHE A 107 -15.51 27.71 -1.30
N GLY A 108 -14.91 28.03 -0.17
CA GLY A 108 -13.91 29.07 -0.05
C GLY A 108 -12.47 28.51 -0.08
N ARG A 109 -11.49 29.38 0.21
CA ARG A 109 -10.06 29.02 0.22
C ARG A 109 -9.74 27.80 1.09
N ILE A 110 -10.41 27.64 2.23
CA ILE A 110 -10.20 26.52 3.18
C ILE A 110 -10.66 25.22 2.54
N ALA A 111 -11.87 25.20 1.97
CA ALA A 111 -12.39 24.01 1.29
C ALA A 111 -11.52 23.62 0.08
N ALA A 112 -11.05 24.60 -0.70
CA ALA A 112 -10.15 24.36 -1.81
C ALA A 112 -8.79 23.76 -1.38
N GLN A 113 -8.24 24.20 -0.23
CA GLN A 113 -7.00 23.63 0.31
C GLN A 113 -7.19 22.20 0.81
N ILE A 114 -8.29 21.93 1.53
CA ILE A 114 -8.65 20.58 2.00
C ILE A 114 -8.90 19.67 0.79
N ALA A 115 -9.63 20.14 -0.21
CA ALA A 115 -9.88 19.41 -1.44
C ALA A 115 -8.56 19.01 -2.13
N LYS A 116 -7.63 19.96 -2.30
CA LYS A 116 -6.31 19.66 -2.86
C LYS A 116 -5.57 18.59 -2.06
N GLN A 117 -5.62 18.66 -0.74
CA GLN A 117 -4.98 17.68 0.13
C GLN A 117 -5.61 16.29 0.02
N VAL A 118 -6.95 16.22 0.01
CA VAL A 118 -7.68 14.94 -0.15
C VAL A 118 -7.43 14.34 -1.54
N ILE A 119 -7.43 15.15 -2.59
CA ILE A 119 -7.13 14.68 -3.95
C ILE A 119 -5.72 14.11 -4.03
N VAL A 120 -4.72 14.82 -3.50
CA VAL A 120 -3.33 14.30 -3.45
C VAL A 120 -3.24 12.99 -2.69
N GLN A 121 -3.98 12.87 -1.60
CA GLN A 121 -4.06 11.64 -0.82
C GLN A 121 -4.68 10.50 -1.64
N LYS A 122 -5.81 10.72 -2.32
CA LYS A 122 -6.47 9.71 -3.16
C LYS A 122 -5.60 9.25 -4.33
N ILE A 123 -4.89 10.19 -4.97
CA ILE A 123 -3.92 9.84 -6.02
C ILE A 123 -2.83 8.92 -5.47
N ARG A 124 -2.25 9.26 -4.32
CA ARG A 124 -1.23 8.42 -3.68
C ARG A 124 -1.76 7.04 -3.31
N GLU A 125 -3.00 6.95 -2.82
CA GLU A 125 -3.64 5.67 -2.50
C GLU A 125 -3.82 4.81 -3.76
N ALA A 126 -4.27 5.41 -4.87
CA ALA A 126 -4.41 4.73 -6.16
C ALA A 126 -3.05 4.26 -6.72
N GLU A 127 -2.03 5.13 -6.71
CA GLU A 127 -0.66 4.77 -7.11
C GLU A 127 -0.13 3.61 -6.25
N ARG A 128 -0.37 3.65 -4.95
CA ARG A 128 0.02 2.58 -4.02
C ARG A 128 -0.68 1.26 -4.34
N ALA A 129 -1.97 1.29 -4.63
CA ALA A 129 -2.72 0.09 -5.00
C ALA A 129 -2.16 -0.54 -6.28
N LEU A 130 -1.86 0.26 -7.30
CA LEU A 130 -1.25 -0.21 -8.55
C LEU A 130 0.12 -0.85 -8.33
N ILE A 131 0.98 -0.23 -7.50
CA ILE A 131 2.29 -0.80 -7.15
C ILE A 131 2.10 -2.12 -6.40
N ALA A 132 1.20 -2.19 -5.43
CA ALA A 132 0.93 -3.43 -4.70
C ALA A 132 0.49 -4.56 -5.64
N ASP A 133 -0.46 -4.29 -6.54
CA ASP A 133 -0.96 -5.27 -7.52
C ASP A 133 0.15 -5.75 -8.47
N ALA A 134 1.02 -4.85 -8.92
CA ALA A 134 2.13 -5.17 -9.82
C ALA A 134 3.21 -6.04 -9.17
N TYR A 135 3.37 -5.95 -7.85
CA TYR A 135 4.42 -6.67 -7.12
C TYR A 135 3.92 -7.86 -6.30
N GLU A 136 2.62 -8.02 -6.08
CA GLU A 136 2.07 -9.13 -5.29
C GLU A 136 2.42 -10.49 -5.87
N SER A 137 2.37 -10.63 -7.19
CA SER A 137 2.77 -11.87 -7.88
C SER A 137 4.28 -12.16 -7.83
N LYS A 138 5.08 -11.14 -7.50
CA LYS A 138 6.56 -11.23 -7.41
C LYS A 138 7.06 -11.50 -5.99
N VAL A 139 6.17 -11.75 -5.04
CA VAL A 139 6.57 -12.17 -3.70
C VAL A 139 7.30 -13.51 -3.78
N GLY A 140 8.50 -13.58 -3.19
CA GLY A 140 9.39 -14.73 -3.31
C GLY A 140 10.39 -14.63 -4.47
N GLU A 141 10.34 -13.58 -5.28
CA GLU A 141 11.30 -13.34 -6.37
C GLU A 141 12.43 -12.41 -5.96
N LEU A 142 13.54 -12.55 -6.68
CA LEU A 142 14.70 -11.68 -6.53
C LEU A 142 14.45 -10.36 -7.28
N ILE A 143 14.43 -9.28 -6.53
CA ILE A 143 14.23 -7.92 -7.05
C ILE A 143 15.54 -7.15 -7.06
N TYR A 144 15.73 -6.35 -8.10
CA TYR A 144 16.88 -5.49 -8.32
C TYR A 144 16.46 -4.04 -8.12
N GLY A 145 17.27 -3.29 -7.38
CA GLY A 145 17.04 -1.87 -7.18
C GLY A 145 18.31 -1.10 -6.88
N GLU A 146 18.16 0.19 -6.73
CA GLU A 146 19.24 1.11 -6.38
C GLU A 146 18.98 1.74 -5.01
N VAL A 147 20.01 1.83 -4.18
CA VAL A 147 19.89 2.46 -2.86
C VAL A 147 19.63 3.95 -3.03
N LYS A 148 18.39 4.39 -2.73
CA LYS A 148 17.98 5.80 -2.83
C LYS A 148 18.46 6.61 -1.64
N LYS A 149 18.20 6.13 -0.44
CA LYS A 149 18.63 6.78 0.81
C LYS A 149 18.71 5.81 1.96
N GLN A 150 19.56 6.14 2.93
CA GLN A 150 19.59 5.49 4.23
C GLN A 150 18.61 6.16 5.19
N THR A 151 17.93 5.36 5.98
CA THR A 151 17.09 5.79 7.11
C THR A 151 17.73 5.33 8.43
N LYS A 152 17.14 5.69 9.56
CA LYS A 152 17.62 5.25 10.88
C LYS A 152 17.62 3.71 11.00
N ASP A 153 16.55 3.08 10.51
CA ASP A 153 16.26 1.67 10.74
C ASP A 153 16.43 0.80 9.47
N GLY A 154 16.96 1.36 8.36
CA GLY A 154 17.15 0.62 7.11
C GLY A 154 17.49 1.48 5.91
N PHE A 155 17.11 1.00 4.73
CA PHE A 155 17.36 1.63 3.46
C PHE A 155 16.09 1.68 2.61
N ILE A 156 15.91 2.77 1.87
CA ILE A 156 14.92 2.86 0.80
C ILE A 156 15.62 2.50 -0.51
N ILE A 157 15.07 1.53 -1.19
CA ILE A 157 15.55 1.01 -2.47
C ILE A 157 14.58 1.48 -3.55
N ASP A 158 15.11 2.11 -4.57
CA ASP A 158 14.37 2.52 -5.76
C ASP A 158 14.34 1.34 -6.75
N LEU A 159 13.15 0.91 -7.12
CA LEU A 159 12.92 -0.19 -8.06
C LEU A 159 12.61 0.31 -9.48
N GLY A 160 12.55 1.63 -9.68
CA GLY A 160 12.06 2.26 -10.90
C GLY A 160 10.53 2.44 -10.91
N GLU A 161 10.01 3.15 -11.93
CA GLU A 161 8.58 3.39 -12.13
C GLU A 161 7.83 3.90 -10.89
N ASN A 162 8.48 4.76 -10.10
CA ASN A 162 7.98 5.29 -8.83
C ASN A 162 7.76 4.23 -7.72
N ALA A 163 8.23 3.00 -7.90
CA ALA A 163 8.16 1.97 -6.88
C ALA A 163 9.36 2.06 -5.93
N GLU A 164 9.07 2.18 -4.65
CA GLU A 164 10.06 2.16 -3.58
C GLU A 164 9.86 0.96 -2.66
N ALA A 165 10.96 0.32 -2.29
CA ALA A 165 10.98 -0.78 -1.34
C ALA A 165 11.81 -0.44 -0.10
N TYR A 166 11.50 -1.11 1.00
CA TYR A 166 12.19 -0.96 2.26
C TYR A 166 13.02 -2.19 2.59
N LEU A 167 14.31 -1.99 2.87
CA LEU A 167 15.21 -3.00 3.37
C LEU A 167 15.58 -2.64 4.81
N ALA A 168 14.98 -3.32 5.77
CA ALA A 168 15.25 -3.14 7.19
C ALA A 168 16.68 -3.59 7.54
N ARG A 169 17.29 -2.99 8.58
CA ARG A 169 18.64 -3.38 9.02
C ARG A 169 18.72 -4.83 9.48
N GLU A 170 17.69 -5.34 10.09
CA GLU A 170 17.56 -6.74 10.53
C GLU A 170 17.45 -7.73 9.37
N GLU A 171 17.01 -7.25 8.21
CA GLU A 171 16.88 -8.01 6.96
C GLU A 171 18.12 -7.88 6.05
N MET A 172 19.17 -7.21 6.51
CA MET A 172 20.46 -7.11 5.81
C MET A 172 21.38 -8.27 6.18
N ILE A 173 22.42 -8.45 5.36
CA ILE A 173 23.53 -9.34 5.70
C ILE A 173 24.37 -8.67 6.80
N ALA A 174 24.79 -9.45 7.80
CA ALA A 174 25.60 -8.93 8.89
C ALA A 174 26.88 -8.24 8.37
N LYS A 175 27.16 -7.04 8.89
CA LYS A 175 28.29 -6.18 8.51
C LYS A 175 28.28 -5.66 7.06
N GLU A 176 27.18 -5.84 6.33
CA GLU A 176 27.05 -5.26 5.00
C GLU A 176 26.91 -3.74 5.08
N ILE A 177 27.65 -3.03 4.23
CA ILE A 177 27.59 -1.57 4.10
C ILE A 177 27.07 -1.24 2.72
N LEU A 178 25.84 -0.72 2.66
CA LEU A 178 25.23 -0.23 1.43
C LEU A 178 25.43 1.28 1.31
N ARG A 179 25.78 1.72 0.11
CA ARG A 179 26.01 3.14 -0.21
C ARG A 179 24.88 3.66 -1.11
N PRO A 180 24.54 4.94 -1.01
CA PRO A 180 23.62 5.58 -1.95
C PRO A 180 24.06 5.33 -3.40
N LYS A 181 23.10 5.09 -4.30
CA LYS A 181 23.31 4.73 -5.72
C LYS A 181 23.94 3.36 -5.96
N GLN A 182 24.17 2.57 -4.93
CA GLN A 182 24.63 1.20 -5.10
C GLN A 182 23.46 0.32 -5.54
N ARG A 183 23.70 -0.54 -6.53
CA ARG A 183 22.74 -1.57 -6.94
C ARG A 183 22.74 -2.68 -5.90
N VAL A 184 21.55 -3.16 -5.58
CA VAL A 184 21.33 -4.21 -4.59
C VAL A 184 20.29 -5.19 -5.09
N ASN A 185 20.53 -6.47 -4.81
CA ASN A 185 19.58 -7.55 -5.05
C ASN A 185 18.99 -7.97 -3.71
N ALA A 186 17.70 -8.16 -3.64
CA ALA A 186 17.05 -8.65 -2.45
C ALA A 186 15.79 -9.43 -2.81
N ILE A 187 15.34 -10.30 -1.91
CA ILE A 187 14.09 -11.00 -2.09
C ILE A 187 12.93 -10.10 -1.66
N LEU A 188 11.87 -10.01 -2.47
CA LEU A 188 10.61 -9.41 -2.05
C LEU A 188 9.88 -10.44 -1.19
N PHE A 189 9.77 -10.19 0.10
CA PHE A 189 9.13 -11.17 1.00
C PHE A 189 7.73 -10.75 1.45
N ASN A 190 7.38 -9.48 1.33
CA ASN A 190 6.06 -9.00 1.72
C ASN A 190 5.66 -7.73 0.96
N VAL A 191 4.36 -7.63 0.64
CA VAL A 191 3.72 -6.44 0.09
C VAL A 191 2.65 -5.97 1.08
N ASN A 192 2.87 -4.81 1.71
CA ASN A 192 1.95 -4.25 2.69
C ASN A 192 1.02 -3.23 2.02
N ARG A 193 -0.26 -3.57 1.88
CA ARG A 193 -1.28 -2.70 1.26
C ARG A 193 -1.73 -1.57 2.19
N GLU A 194 -1.78 -1.81 3.50
CA GLU A 194 -2.44 -0.92 4.46
C GLU A 194 -1.48 -0.02 5.25
N GLY A 195 -0.19 -0.32 5.26
CA GLY A 195 0.80 0.38 6.08
C GLY A 195 1.13 1.79 5.59
N ARG A 196 1.50 2.69 6.52
CA ARG A 196 2.18 3.95 6.19
C ARG A 196 3.66 3.67 5.90
N GLY A 197 4.19 4.19 4.79
CA GLY A 197 5.60 4.00 4.41
C GLY A 197 5.77 3.17 3.13
N ALA A 198 6.95 2.59 2.92
CA ALA A 198 7.22 1.75 1.75
C ALA A 198 6.43 0.44 1.84
N GLN A 199 5.72 0.12 0.76
CA GLN A 199 4.84 -1.05 0.70
C GLN A 199 5.58 -2.36 0.48
N LEU A 200 6.67 -2.29 -0.29
CA LEU A 200 7.45 -3.45 -0.69
C LEU A 200 8.54 -3.68 0.35
N GLN A 201 8.58 -4.87 0.94
CA GLN A 201 9.55 -5.22 1.95
C GLN A 201 10.55 -6.22 1.40
N LEU A 202 11.81 -5.86 1.48
CA LEU A 202 12.92 -6.64 0.94
C LEU A 202 13.74 -7.28 2.06
N SER A 203 14.31 -8.44 1.76
CA SER A 203 15.26 -9.12 2.63
C SER A 203 16.48 -9.61 1.87
N ARG A 204 17.64 -9.47 2.51
CA ARG A 204 18.89 -10.10 2.10
C ARG A 204 19.33 -11.18 3.10
N ALA A 205 18.61 -11.29 4.21
CA ALA A 205 18.93 -12.24 5.29
C ALA A 205 18.19 -13.58 5.16
N LYS A 206 16.98 -13.57 4.61
CA LYS A 206 16.12 -14.77 4.56
C LYS A 206 16.70 -15.91 3.71
N PRO A 207 16.43 -17.18 4.06
CA PRO A 207 16.84 -18.35 3.27
C PRO A 207 16.33 -18.34 1.83
N GLU A 208 15.16 -17.74 1.57
CA GLU A 208 14.54 -17.60 0.27
C GLU A 208 15.43 -16.82 -0.72
N MET A 209 16.20 -15.85 -0.23
CA MET A 209 17.19 -15.16 -1.06
C MET A 209 18.25 -16.12 -1.60
N LEU A 210 18.74 -17.01 -0.76
CA LEU A 210 19.71 -18.03 -1.20
C LEU A 210 19.10 -18.95 -2.26
N ILE A 211 17.85 -19.39 -2.04
CA ILE A 211 17.12 -20.25 -2.99
C ILE A 211 16.96 -19.52 -4.33
N ALA A 212 16.57 -18.26 -4.31
CA ALA A 212 16.38 -17.46 -5.52
C ALA A 212 17.70 -17.23 -6.28
N LEU A 213 18.80 -16.99 -5.57
CA LEU A 213 20.15 -16.89 -6.18
C LEU A 213 20.60 -18.22 -6.79
N MET A 214 20.37 -19.35 -6.10
CA MET A 214 20.70 -20.66 -6.64
C MET A 214 19.89 -20.97 -7.91
N LYS A 215 18.60 -20.64 -7.94
CA LYS A 215 17.78 -20.76 -9.15
C LYS A 215 18.29 -19.92 -10.30
N LYS A 216 18.79 -18.73 -10.03
CA LYS A 216 19.34 -17.82 -11.04
C LYS A 216 20.66 -18.31 -11.62
N GLU A 217 21.57 -18.80 -10.76
CA GLU A 217 22.93 -19.15 -11.16
C GLU A 217 23.08 -20.59 -11.66
N ILE A 218 22.10 -21.46 -11.37
CA ILE A 218 22.15 -22.91 -11.67
C ILE A 218 20.97 -23.27 -12.57
N PRO A 219 21.24 -23.47 -13.89
CA PRO A 219 20.19 -23.79 -14.85
C PRO A 219 19.39 -25.06 -14.48
N GLU A 220 20.06 -26.08 -13.97
CA GLU A 220 19.44 -27.36 -13.60
C GLU A 220 18.41 -27.21 -12.47
N ILE A 221 18.54 -26.17 -11.63
CA ILE A 221 17.53 -25.83 -10.63
C ILE A 221 16.39 -25.04 -11.28
N SER A 222 16.71 -24.13 -12.19
CA SER A 222 15.72 -23.34 -12.94
C SER A 222 14.84 -24.23 -13.83
N GLU A 223 15.42 -25.28 -14.41
CA GLU A 223 14.77 -26.27 -15.26
C GLU A 223 14.08 -27.42 -14.48
N GLU A 224 14.06 -27.31 -13.13
CA GLU A 224 13.46 -28.30 -12.22
C GLU A 224 14.07 -29.71 -12.29
N ILE A 225 15.26 -29.85 -12.87
CA ILE A 225 16.02 -31.10 -12.90
C ILE A 225 16.60 -31.42 -11.52
N ILE A 226 17.05 -30.36 -10.83
CA ILE A 226 17.50 -30.41 -9.44
C ILE A 226 16.50 -29.64 -8.56
N GLU A 227 15.99 -30.30 -7.56
CA GLU A 227 15.05 -29.71 -6.59
C GLU A 227 15.78 -29.31 -5.31
N ILE A 228 15.53 -28.09 -4.83
CA ILE A 228 15.95 -27.66 -3.50
C ILE A 228 14.92 -28.15 -2.48
N LYS A 229 15.32 -29.04 -1.59
CA LYS A 229 14.45 -29.59 -0.54
C LYS A 229 14.41 -28.75 0.71
N ALA A 230 15.52 -28.15 1.07
CA ALA A 230 15.61 -27.29 2.24
C ALA A 230 16.80 -26.33 2.12
N ALA A 231 16.68 -25.17 2.73
CA ALA A 231 17.76 -24.21 2.90
C ALA A 231 17.75 -23.67 4.33
N ALA A 232 18.94 -23.56 4.93
CA ALA A 232 19.14 -22.94 6.23
C ALA A 232 20.31 -22.00 6.14
N ARG A 233 20.20 -20.82 6.74
CA ARG A 233 21.16 -19.74 6.57
C ARG A 233 21.38 -18.97 7.85
N GLN A 234 22.63 -18.66 8.13
CA GLN A 234 23.06 -17.63 9.05
C GLN A 234 23.71 -16.52 8.21
N PRO A 235 23.02 -15.38 7.99
CA PRO A 235 23.45 -14.36 7.03
C PRO A 235 24.87 -13.85 7.31
N GLY A 236 25.72 -13.82 6.27
CA GLY A 236 27.12 -13.40 6.35
C GLY A 236 28.07 -14.36 7.08
N VAL A 237 27.63 -15.57 7.41
CA VAL A 237 28.45 -16.57 8.08
C VAL A 237 28.49 -17.88 7.31
N ARG A 238 27.35 -18.52 7.12
CA ARG A 238 27.24 -19.81 6.42
C ARG A 238 25.81 -20.11 5.99
N ALA A 239 25.71 -20.98 4.98
CA ALA A 239 24.45 -21.54 4.55
C ALA A 239 24.57 -23.02 4.26
N LYS A 240 23.46 -23.74 4.37
CA LYS A 240 23.33 -25.15 3.97
C LYS A 240 22.12 -25.29 3.10
N ILE A 241 22.28 -26.03 2.00
CA ILE A 241 21.21 -26.37 1.07
C ILE A 241 21.14 -27.89 0.93
N ALA A 242 19.94 -28.43 0.94
CA ALA A 242 19.68 -29.81 0.59
C ALA A 242 19.08 -29.84 -0.82
N VAL A 243 19.75 -30.55 -1.72
CA VAL A 243 19.33 -30.71 -3.13
C VAL A 243 19.06 -32.16 -3.45
N LYS A 244 18.14 -32.42 -4.38
CA LYS A 244 17.78 -33.75 -4.85
C LYS A 244 17.56 -33.68 -6.37
N THR A 245 17.94 -34.76 -7.07
CA THR A 245 17.52 -35.00 -8.45
C THR A 245 16.97 -36.43 -8.57
N ASN A 246 16.08 -36.62 -9.51
CA ASN A 246 15.60 -37.93 -9.89
C ASN A 246 16.35 -38.51 -11.10
N ASP A 247 17.21 -37.73 -11.75
CA ASP A 247 18.06 -38.19 -12.84
C ASP A 247 19.38 -38.72 -12.28
N HIS A 248 19.54 -40.03 -12.30
CA HIS A 248 20.73 -40.76 -11.81
C HIS A 248 22.03 -40.41 -12.56
N ARG A 249 21.96 -39.74 -13.71
CA ARG A 249 23.12 -39.29 -14.49
C ARG A 249 23.71 -37.98 -14.02
N ILE A 250 23.00 -37.28 -13.16
CA ILE A 250 23.38 -35.93 -12.67
C ILE A 250 23.81 -36.02 -11.22
N ASP A 251 25.01 -35.52 -10.93
CA ASP A 251 25.42 -35.24 -9.57
C ASP A 251 24.85 -33.87 -9.15
N PRO A 252 23.84 -33.83 -8.26
CA PRO A 252 23.20 -32.56 -7.91
C PRO A 252 24.13 -31.61 -7.16
N VAL A 253 25.10 -32.12 -6.42
CA VAL A 253 26.05 -31.28 -5.68
C VAL A 253 27.09 -30.71 -6.63
N GLY A 254 27.65 -31.54 -7.51
CA GLY A 254 28.61 -31.13 -8.52
C GLY A 254 28.04 -30.09 -9.50
N ALA A 255 26.78 -30.25 -9.93
CA ALA A 255 26.09 -29.30 -10.78
C ALA A 255 25.90 -27.93 -10.08
N CYS A 256 25.53 -27.93 -8.79
CA CYS A 256 25.42 -26.70 -8.01
C CYS A 256 26.75 -25.97 -7.80
N ILE A 257 27.84 -26.70 -7.61
CA ILE A 257 29.18 -26.13 -7.47
C ILE A 257 29.64 -25.52 -8.80
N GLY A 258 29.42 -26.25 -9.90
CA GLY A 258 29.85 -25.84 -11.23
C GLY A 258 31.35 -26.06 -11.46
N MET A 259 31.79 -25.86 -12.72
CA MET A 259 33.21 -26.03 -13.08
C MET A 259 34.07 -25.08 -12.23
N ARG A 260 35.05 -25.66 -11.53
CA ARG A 260 35.99 -24.92 -10.64
C ARG A 260 35.28 -24.06 -9.58
N GLY A 261 34.01 -24.39 -9.24
CA GLY A 261 33.24 -23.64 -8.24
C GLY A 261 32.64 -22.33 -8.71
N THR A 262 32.60 -22.04 -10.01
CA THR A 262 32.18 -20.73 -10.54
C THR A 262 30.75 -20.36 -10.16
N ARG A 263 29.82 -21.30 -10.19
CA ARG A 263 28.42 -21.06 -9.88
C ARG A 263 28.21 -20.73 -8.40
N ILE A 264 28.80 -21.54 -7.52
CA ILE A 264 28.68 -21.32 -6.08
C ILE A 264 29.43 -20.05 -5.65
N GLN A 265 30.55 -19.69 -6.30
CA GLN A 265 31.26 -18.45 -6.05
C GLN A 265 30.43 -17.21 -6.41
N ALA A 266 29.66 -17.27 -7.51
CA ALA A 266 28.74 -16.18 -7.87
C ALA A 266 27.68 -15.95 -6.77
N VAL A 267 27.07 -17.03 -6.26
CA VAL A 267 26.13 -16.96 -5.14
C VAL A 267 26.81 -16.44 -3.86
N GLN A 268 28.01 -16.95 -3.54
CA GLN A 268 28.76 -16.51 -2.35
C GLN A 268 29.14 -15.02 -2.42
N SER A 269 29.54 -14.54 -3.59
CA SER A 269 29.91 -13.13 -3.79
C SER A 269 28.74 -12.20 -3.51
N GLU A 270 27.53 -12.58 -3.96
CA GLU A 270 26.31 -11.79 -3.69
C GLU A 270 25.92 -11.79 -2.20
N LEU A 271 26.27 -12.87 -1.49
CA LEU A 271 25.93 -13.07 -0.07
C LEU A 271 27.05 -12.60 0.90
N ASN A 272 28.09 -11.93 0.40
CA ASN A 272 29.28 -11.51 1.17
C ASN A 272 30.06 -12.68 1.80
N GLY A 273 30.09 -13.80 1.12
CA GLY A 273 30.81 -14.99 1.53
C GLY A 273 29.98 -16.08 2.17
#